data_9cb34c9270790aaf451a05f6ead41b0b
#
_entry.id   9cb34c9270790aaf451a05f6ead41b0b
#
_cell.length_a   1.000
_cell.length_b   1.000
_cell.length_c   1.000
_cell.angle_alpha   90.00
_cell.angle_beta   90.00
_cell.angle_gamma   90.00
#
_symmetry.space_group_name_H-M   'P 1'
#
loop_
_entity.id
_entity.type
_entity.pdbx_description
1 polymer ?
#
loop_
_entity_poly.entity_id
_entity_poly.type
_entity_poly.pdbx_seq_one_letter_code
_entity_poly.pdbx_strand_id
1 'polypeptide(L)'
;MKYAKKWISIDDQVDLLTRGKGLGCNNVDDLKRSLETIGYYRLSAYWFPYKTSSGDGKTVFREGTTFDEIMRTYEFDRRLRLLMFEAVARIEVFLRSRLAYFAAKEDGAFGYPDSARTKLSREYSAAKKSEQYIKHFANTYGDEHDLPPYWMIVECATMGTLELLFSKVSPSTRTAVASDLGVKVPVFKNWLSVLRVTRNACCHHSRVWNREWGVCPKIPNAWSWSGVANGRTFAVLSVIYHLLARIGDAAEPWRGELESLFEDFRDIGLDKVGVPSGWRDMTPWSRSE
;
A
#
# COMPACT_ATOMS: atom_id res chain seq x y z
N MET A 1 24.65 21.55 4.00
CA MET A 1 24.70 22.04 2.60
C MET A 1 23.45 22.86 2.33
N LYS A 2 23.57 24.06 1.75
CA LYS A 2 22.44 24.94 1.45
C LYS A 2 21.73 24.46 0.19
N TYR A 3 20.38 24.37 0.21
CA TYR A 3 19.59 24.03 -0.98
C TYR A 3 19.71 25.15 -2.02
N ALA A 4 20.26 24.83 -3.20
CA ALA A 4 20.60 25.85 -4.21
C ALA A 4 19.76 25.75 -5.51
N LYS A 5 18.83 24.78 -5.60
CA LYS A 5 17.99 24.65 -6.81
C LYS A 5 16.97 25.78 -6.88
N LYS A 6 16.90 26.44 -8.03
CA LYS A 6 15.94 27.51 -8.32
C LYS A 6 14.75 26.95 -9.08
N TRP A 7 13.64 27.70 -9.06
CA TRP A 7 12.52 27.46 -9.96
C TRP A 7 12.96 27.66 -11.42
N ILE A 8 12.48 26.80 -12.32
CA ILE A 8 12.67 26.89 -13.76
C ILE A 8 11.35 26.61 -14.47
N SER A 9 11.14 27.21 -15.64
CA SER A 9 9.95 27.04 -16.47
C SER A 9 9.81 25.59 -16.97
N ILE A 10 8.63 25.22 -17.48
CA ILE A 10 8.42 23.90 -18.11
C ILE A 10 9.35 23.74 -19.33
N ASP A 11 9.52 24.78 -20.14
CA ASP A 11 10.42 24.74 -21.29
C ASP A 11 11.88 24.50 -20.86
N ASP A 12 12.34 25.21 -19.81
CA ASP A 12 13.66 24.96 -19.26
C ASP A 12 13.81 23.56 -18.67
N GLN A 13 12.74 22.98 -18.08
CA GLN A 13 12.75 21.60 -17.61
C GLN A 13 12.88 20.61 -18.77
N VAL A 14 12.19 20.84 -19.90
CA VAL A 14 12.33 20.05 -21.12
C VAL A 14 13.76 20.13 -21.64
N ASP A 15 14.31 21.32 -21.80
CA ASP A 15 15.68 21.50 -22.27
C ASP A 15 16.71 20.85 -21.33
N LEU A 16 16.49 20.97 -20.02
CA LEU A 16 17.33 20.31 -19.02
C LEU A 16 17.29 18.78 -19.15
N LEU A 17 16.12 18.19 -19.40
CA LEU A 17 15.97 16.74 -19.51
C LEU A 17 16.52 16.20 -20.82
N THR A 18 16.19 16.84 -21.95
CA THR A 18 16.58 16.40 -23.30
C THR A 18 18.01 16.80 -23.60
N ARG A 19 18.29 18.08 -23.82
CA ARG A 19 19.60 18.59 -24.21
C ARG A 19 20.62 18.50 -23.08
N GLY A 20 20.19 18.83 -21.85
CA GLY A 20 21.10 18.88 -20.70
C GLY A 20 21.45 17.52 -20.12
N LYS A 21 20.56 16.52 -20.21
CA LYS A 21 20.75 15.19 -19.58
C LYS A 21 20.62 14.03 -20.52
N GLY A 22 20.34 14.26 -21.80
CA GLY A 22 20.32 13.23 -22.84
C GLY A 22 19.09 12.30 -22.79
N LEU A 23 17.92 12.78 -22.29
CA LEU A 23 16.68 12.02 -22.39
C LEU A 23 16.20 11.99 -23.86
N GLY A 24 16.07 10.81 -24.42
CA GLY A 24 15.41 10.62 -25.71
C GLY A 24 13.92 10.97 -25.61
N CYS A 25 13.42 11.80 -26.51
CA CYS A 25 12.03 12.22 -26.53
C CYS A 25 11.53 12.40 -27.96
N ASN A 26 10.59 11.55 -28.37
CA ASN A 26 10.01 11.60 -29.71
C ASN A 26 8.94 12.67 -29.84
N ASN A 27 8.24 12.98 -28.75
CA ASN A 27 7.18 13.98 -28.69
C ASN A 27 7.39 14.92 -27.50
N VAL A 28 7.90 16.12 -27.78
CA VAL A 28 8.18 17.15 -26.77
C VAL A 28 6.90 17.68 -26.12
N ASP A 29 5.77 17.71 -26.85
CA ASP A 29 4.51 18.21 -26.31
C ASP A 29 3.94 17.22 -25.25
N ASP A 30 4.14 15.91 -25.41
CA ASP A 30 3.76 14.91 -24.41
C ASP A 30 4.65 15.02 -23.16
N LEU A 31 5.94 15.31 -23.32
CA LEU A 31 6.84 15.58 -22.19
C LEU A 31 6.41 16.85 -21.44
N LYS A 32 6.10 17.95 -22.16
CA LYS A 32 5.58 19.19 -21.56
C LYS A 32 4.31 18.94 -20.76
N ARG A 33 3.32 18.30 -21.39
CA ARG A 33 2.04 17.94 -20.74
C ARG A 33 2.24 17.09 -19.49
N SER A 34 3.16 16.14 -19.53
CA SER A 34 3.46 15.29 -18.39
C SER A 34 4.16 16.07 -17.26
N LEU A 35 5.03 17.01 -17.59
CA LEU A 35 5.62 17.91 -16.60
C LEU A 35 4.59 18.85 -15.96
N GLU A 36 3.58 19.29 -16.70
CA GLU A 36 2.47 20.11 -16.20
C GLU A 36 1.50 19.32 -15.31
N THR A 37 1.13 18.11 -15.72
CA THR A 37 0.05 17.33 -15.07
C THR A 37 0.55 16.39 -13.97
N ILE A 38 1.76 15.85 -14.08
CA ILE A 38 2.37 14.93 -13.12
C ILE A 38 3.44 15.64 -12.27
N GLY A 39 4.23 16.48 -12.93
CA GLY A 39 5.27 17.28 -12.31
C GLY A 39 6.65 16.63 -12.31
N TYR A 40 7.67 17.48 -12.48
CA TYR A 40 9.09 17.10 -12.53
C TYR A 40 9.51 16.22 -11.36
N TYR A 41 9.16 16.64 -10.13
CA TYR A 41 9.61 15.95 -8.91
C TYR A 41 9.04 14.54 -8.82
N ARG A 42 7.76 14.35 -9.15
CA ARG A 42 7.12 13.03 -9.16
C ARG A 42 7.73 12.13 -10.22
N LEU A 43 7.88 12.62 -11.45
CA LEU A 43 8.50 11.86 -12.54
C LEU A 43 9.96 11.51 -12.24
N SER A 44 10.66 12.34 -11.46
CA SER A 44 12.05 12.08 -11.11
C SER A 44 12.25 10.77 -10.33
N ALA A 45 11.25 10.29 -9.63
CA ALA A 45 11.29 9.01 -8.94
C ALA A 45 11.32 7.81 -9.90
N TYR A 46 10.76 7.96 -11.11
CA TYR A 46 10.71 6.91 -12.11
C TYR A 46 11.91 6.91 -13.03
N TRP A 47 12.48 8.05 -13.33
CA TRP A 47 13.68 8.12 -14.16
C TRP A 47 15.01 8.03 -13.38
N PHE A 48 14.99 8.09 -12.05
CA PHE A 48 16.21 7.98 -11.25
C PHE A 48 17.02 6.68 -11.55
N PRO A 49 16.40 5.50 -11.68
CA PRO A 49 17.10 4.26 -11.99
C PRO A 49 17.74 4.23 -13.38
N TYR A 50 17.37 5.13 -14.27
CA TYR A 50 17.90 5.25 -15.64
C TYR A 50 19.08 6.22 -15.75
N LYS A 51 19.51 6.79 -14.60
CA LYS A 51 20.60 7.76 -14.59
C LYS A 51 21.94 7.10 -14.29
N THR A 52 22.98 7.76 -14.82
CA THR A 52 24.40 7.42 -14.58
C THR A 52 25.20 8.70 -14.37
N SER A 53 26.44 8.57 -13.91
CA SER A 53 27.40 9.67 -13.86
C SER A 53 28.13 9.76 -15.18
N SER A 54 28.17 10.93 -15.78
CA SER A 54 29.03 11.22 -16.94
C SER A 54 30.48 11.40 -16.50
N GLY A 55 31.42 11.36 -17.47
CA GLY A 55 32.85 11.50 -17.18
C GLY A 55 33.25 12.84 -16.52
N ASP A 56 32.41 13.87 -16.61
CA ASP A 56 32.57 15.17 -15.94
C ASP A 56 31.86 15.23 -14.55
N GLY A 57 31.39 14.11 -14.05
CA GLY A 57 30.69 14.01 -12.74
C GLY A 57 29.23 14.49 -12.71
N LYS A 58 28.66 14.88 -13.86
CA LYS A 58 27.25 15.23 -13.93
C LYS A 58 26.37 13.99 -14.01
N THR A 59 25.13 14.11 -13.51
CA THR A 59 24.14 13.06 -13.61
C THR A 59 23.34 13.20 -14.91
N VAL A 60 23.47 12.22 -15.79
CA VAL A 60 22.82 12.13 -17.11
C VAL A 60 21.97 10.86 -17.22
N PHE A 61 21.13 10.76 -18.23
CA PHE A 61 20.47 9.50 -18.55
C PHE A 61 21.46 8.54 -19.23
N ARG A 62 21.26 7.24 -19.04
CA ARG A 62 21.98 6.21 -19.81
C ARG A 62 21.60 6.33 -21.26
N GLU A 63 22.54 6.06 -22.13
CA GLU A 63 22.32 6.04 -23.59
C GLU A 63 21.11 5.17 -23.94
N GLY A 64 20.27 5.63 -24.86
CA GLY A 64 19.05 4.96 -25.29
C GLY A 64 17.85 5.12 -24.35
N THR A 65 17.99 5.75 -23.16
CA THR A 65 16.83 6.00 -22.29
C THR A 65 15.85 6.97 -22.93
N THR A 66 14.58 6.57 -23.02
CA THR A 66 13.52 7.38 -23.62
C THR A 66 12.49 7.85 -22.61
N PHE A 67 11.79 8.94 -22.93
CA PHE A 67 10.66 9.41 -22.14
C PHE A 67 9.52 8.40 -22.12
N ASP A 68 9.31 7.68 -23.23
CA ASP A 68 8.26 6.66 -23.35
C ASP A 68 8.47 5.50 -22.38
N GLU A 69 9.72 5.03 -22.17
CA GLU A 69 10.05 4.01 -21.17
C GLU A 69 9.72 4.49 -19.74
N ILE A 70 10.02 5.75 -19.45
CA ILE A 70 9.72 6.35 -18.15
C ILE A 70 8.21 6.42 -17.91
N MET A 71 7.44 6.85 -18.92
CA MET A 71 5.99 6.93 -18.83
C MET A 71 5.34 5.54 -18.74
N ARG A 72 5.90 4.57 -19.44
CA ARG A 72 5.47 3.18 -19.33
C ARG A 72 5.69 2.62 -17.90
N THR A 73 6.84 2.93 -17.28
CA THR A 73 7.12 2.59 -15.88
C THR A 73 6.17 3.31 -14.91
N TYR A 74 5.87 4.58 -15.17
CA TYR A 74 4.90 5.34 -14.37
C TYR A 74 3.50 4.71 -14.44
N GLU A 75 3.05 4.29 -15.64
CA GLU A 75 1.74 3.67 -15.84
C GLU A 75 1.66 2.28 -15.18
N PHE A 76 2.71 1.47 -15.30
CA PHE A 76 2.82 0.21 -14.56
C PHE A 76 2.63 0.41 -13.06
N ASP A 77 3.39 1.34 -12.47
CA ASP A 77 3.32 1.64 -11.04
C ASP A 77 1.94 2.17 -10.63
N ARG A 78 1.29 2.98 -11.50
CA ARG A 78 -0.06 3.48 -11.27
C ARG A 78 -1.08 2.35 -11.20
N ARG A 79 -1.04 1.41 -12.16
CA ARG A 79 -1.93 0.23 -12.19
C ARG A 79 -1.65 -0.69 -11.01
N LEU A 80 -0.38 -0.95 -10.70
CA LEU A 80 0.01 -1.77 -9.55
C LEU A 80 -0.51 -1.18 -8.22
N ARG A 81 -0.41 0.13 -8.03
CA ARG A 81 -0.98 0.81 -6.85
C ARG A 81 -2.49 0.65 -6.74
N LEU A 82 -3.23 0.78 -7.84
CA LEU A 82 -4.68 0.62 -7.84
C LEU A 82 -5.07 -0.81 -7.46
N LEU A 83 -4.40 -1.80 -8.02
CA LEU A 83 -4.62 -3.20 -7.71
C LEU A 83 -4.29 -3.52 -6.24
N MET A 84 -3.19 -3.00 -5.72
CA MET A 84 -2.84 -3.13 -4.30
C MET A 84 -3.86 -2.44 -3.38
N PHE A 85 -4.33 -1.25 -3.77
CA PHE A 85 -5.27 -0.48 -2.95
C PHE A 85 -6.64 -1.16 -2.86
N GLU A 86 -7.16 -1.66 -3.97
CA GLU A 86 -8.40 -2.43 -4.02
C GLU A 86 -8.35 -3.64 -3.09
N ALA A 87 -7.30 -4.44 -3.17
CA ALA A 87 -7.12 -5.59 -2.32
C ALA A 87 -7.01 -5.24 -0.82
N VAL A 88 -6.24 -4.20 -0.49
CA VAL A 88 -6.11 -3.73 0.90
C VAL A 88 -7.44 -3.20 1.44
N ALA A 89 -8.26 -2.56 0.61
CA ALA A 89 -9.60 -2.11 1.02
C ALA A 89 -10.50 -3.29 1.41
N ARG A 90 -10.51 -4.40 0.66
CA ARG A 90 -11.24 -5.63 1.02
C ARG A 90 -10.75 -6.22 2.35
N ILE A 91 -9.42 -6.28 2.53
CA ILE A 91 -8.81 -6.78 3.77
C ILE A 91 -9.18 -5.87 4.95
N GLU A 92 -9.18 -4.55 4.76
CA GLU A 92 -9.57 -3.58 5.80
C GLU A 92 -11.03 -3.77 6.23
N VAL A 93 -11.97 -3.96 5.29
CA VAL A 93 -13.39 -4.21 5.59
C VAL A 93 -13.56 -5.53 6.37
N PHE A 94 -12.89 -6.60 5.94
CA PHE A 94 -12.90 -7.87 6.66
C PHE A 94 -12.37 -7.71 8.09
N LEU A 95 -11.26 -7.02 8.26
CA LEU A 95 -10.68 -6.76 9.58
C LEU A 95 -11.64 -6.01 10.50
N ARG A 96 -12.34 -4.95 10.00
CA ARG A 96 -13.37 -4.22 10.75
C ARG A 96 -14.42 -5.17 11.27
N SER A 97 -14.99 -5.98 10.39
CA SER A 97 -16.06 -6.94 10.72
C SER A 97 -15.61 -7.96 11.77
N ARG A 98 -14.46 -8.62 11.57
CA ARG A 98 -14.00 -9.67 12.48
C ARG A 98 -13.55 -9.13 13.82
N LEU A 99 -12.87 -7.97 13.82
CA LEU A 99 -12.44 -7.33 15.06
C LEU A 99 -13.64 -6.89 15.91
N ALA A 100 -14.63 -6.24 15.30
CA ALA A 100 -15.86 -5.85 15.99
C ALA A 100 -16.62 -7.06 16.55
N TYR A 101 -16.76 -8.14 15.75
CA TYR A 101 -17.46 -9.34 16.14
C TYR A 101 -16.83 -10.03 17.35
N PHE A 102 -15.53 -10.30 17.29
CA PHE A 102 -14.86 -11.03 18.37
C PHE A 102 -14.64 -10.16 19.61
N ALA A 103 -14.35 -8.86 19.46
CA ALA A 103 -14.21 -7.97 20.59
C ALA A 103 -15.55 -7.78 21.33
N ALA A 104 -16.63 -7.54 20.58
CA ALA A 104 -17.94 -7.41 21.19
C ALA A 104 -18.44 -8.72 21.85
N LYS A 105 -18.10 -9.88 21.30
CA LYS A 105 -18.41 -11.19 21.89
C LYS A 105 -17.70 -11.41 23.22
N GLU A 106 -16.45 -10.98 23.33
CA GLU A 106 -15.62 -11.19 24.50
C GLU A 106 -15.87 -10.14 25.58
N ASP A 107 -15.83 -8.87 25.20
CA ASP A 107 -15.78 -7.73 26.11
C ASP A 107 -17.11 -6.93 26.15
N GLY A 108 -18.15 -7.38 25.40
CA GLY A 108 -19.40 -6.66 25.24
C GLY A 108 -19.33 -5.52 24.22
N ALA A 109 -20.47 -4.93 23.88
CA ALA A 109 -20.60 -3.92 22.84
C ALA A 109 -19.68 -2.70 23.02
N PHE A 110 -19.39 -2.31 24.26
CA PHE A 110 -18.71 -1.10 24.65
C PHE A 110 -17.40 -1.37 25.44
N GLY A 111 -16.95 -2.62 25.47
CA GLY A 111 -15.77 -3.07 26.23
C GLY A 111 -14.43 -2.68 25.63
N TYR A 112 -14.26 -1.39 25.30
CA TYR A 112 -13.03 -0.89 24.72
C TYR A 112 -11.86 -0.90 25.70
N PRO A 113 -10.66 -1.32 25.25
CA PRO A 113 -9.44 -1.14 26.04
C PRO A 113 -9.17 0.35 26.29
N ASP A 114 -8.89 0.74 27.54
CA ASP A 114 -8.64 2.14 27.93
C ASP A 114 -7.55 2.78 27.08
N SER A 115 -6.50 2.03 26.77
CA SER A 115 -5.39 2.49 25.93
C SER A 115 -5.77 2.81 24.46
N ALA A 116 -6.95 2.39 24.00
CA ALA A 116 -7.47 2.72 22.68
C ALA A 116 -8.50 3.88 22.70
N ARG A 117 -9.14 4.14 23.87
CA ARG A 117 -10.23 5.10 24.01
C ARG A 117 -9.92 6.49 23.48
N THR A 118 -8.76 7.06 23.84
CA THR A 118 -8.38 8.42 23.38
C THR A 118 -8.38 8.55 21.87
N LYS A 119 -7.86 7.54 21.17
CA LYS A 119 -7.81 7.56 19.71
C LYS A 119 -9.19 7.34 19.09
N LEU A 120 -9.95 6.40 19.62
CA LEU A 120 -11.34 6.14 19.22
C LEU A 120 -12.22 7.38 19.43
N SER A 121 -12.12 8.07 20.56
CA SER A 121 -12.88 9.30 20.84
C SER A 121 -12.55 10.43 19.86
N ARG A 122 -11.31 10.55 19.45
CA ARG A 122 -10.89 11.51 18.43
C ARG A 122 -11.53 11.22 17.07
N GLU A 123 -11.51 9.97 16.64
CA GLU A 123 -12.12 9.55 15.36
C GLU A 123 -13.64 9.63 15.40
N TYR A 124 -14.26 9.22 16.49
CA TYR A 124 -15.70 9.42 16.74
C TYR A 124 -16.10 10.90 16.67
N SER A 125 -15.33 11.78 17.31
CA SER A 125 -15.59 13.23 17.27
C SER A 125 -15.46 13.82 15.87
N ALA A 126 -14.55 13.29 15.06
CA ALA A 126 -14.43 13.68 13.64
C ALA A 126 -15.63 13.16 12.82
N ALA A 127 -16.00 11.88 12.98
CA ALA A 127 -17.11 11.26 12.28
C ALA A 127 -18.48 11.86 12.62
N LYS A 128 -18.67 12.38 13.84
CA LYS A 128 -19.91 13.13 14.22
C LYS A 128 -20.18 14.33 13.30
N LYS A 129 -19.18 14.85 12.60
CA LYS A 129 -19.36 16.00 11.69
C LYS A 129 -19.93 15.61 10.33
N SER A 130 -19.65 14.39 9.85
CA SER A 130 -19.99 13.93 8.49
C SER A 130 -20.93 12.73 8.46
N GLU A 131 -20.75 11.74 9.34
CA GLU A 131 -21.42 10.46 9.25
C GLU A 131 -22.80 10.46 9.90
N GLN A 132 -23.84 10.23 9.11
CA GLN A 132 -25.24 10.29 9.57
C GLN A 132 -25.55 9.27 10.67
N TYR A 133 -25.10 8.02 10.54
CA TYR A 133 -25.32 6.98 11.54
C TYR A 133 -24.65 7.30 12.88
N ILE A 134 -23.51 7.98 12.84
CA ILE A 134 -22.81 8.45 14.06
C ILE A 134 -23.55 9.62 14.71
N LYS A 135 -24.06 10.57 13.90
CA LYS A 135 -24.92 11.66 14.41
C LYS A 135 -26.17 11.10 15.07
N HIS A 136 -26.81 10.14 14.44
CA HIS A 136 -28.00 9.48 14.98
C HIS A 136 -27.68 8.82 16.34
N PHE A 137 -26.60 8.03 16.41
CA PHE A 137 -26.18 7.41 17.67
C PHE A 137 -25.90 8.45 18.76
N ALA A 138 -25.16 9.50 18.45
CA ALA A 138 -24.81 10.56 19.41
C ALA A 138 -26.05 11.28 19.96
N ASN A 139 -27.05 11.54 19.11
CA ASN A 139 -28.28 12.22 19.51
C ASN A 139 -29.23 11.34 20.32
N THR A 140 -29.19 10.01 20.07
CA THR A 140 -30.15 9.08 20.70
C THR A 140 -29.61 8.44 21.98
N TYR A 141 -28.31 8.16 22.02
CA TYR A 141 -27.67 7.37 23.08
C TYR A 141 -26.45 8.06 23.70
N GLY A 142 -26.11 9.28 23.27
CA GLY A 142 -24.91 9.99 23.69
C GLY A 142 -24.88 10.38 25.16
N ASP A 143 -26.03 10.44 25.83
CA ASP A 143 -26.12 10.71 27.27
C ASP A 143 -25.71 9.50 28.13
N GLU A 144 -25.82 8.29 27.58
CA GLU A 144 -25.49 7.04 28.26
C GLU A 144 -24.11 6.48 27.84
N HIS A 145 -23.66 6.81 26.62
CA HIS A 145 -22.47 6.21 26.02
C HIS A 145 -21.54 7.24 25.39
N ASP A 146 -20.31 7.32 25.89
CA ASP A 146 -19.26 8.19 25.34
C ASP A 146 -18.81 7.80 23.92
N LEU A 147 -18.91 6.51 23.60
CA LEU A 147 -18.54 5.93 22.30
C LEU A 147 -19.63 4.99 21.81
N PRO A 148 -19.83 4.89 20.49
CA PRO A 148 -20.77 3.93 19.91
C PRO A 148 -20.23 2.49 20.04
N PRO A 149 -21.08 1.46 19.89
CA PRO A 149 -20.65 0.07 20.02
C PRO A 149 -19.57 -0.31 18.98
N TYR A 150 -18.83 -1.39 19.23
CA TYR A 150 -17.73 -1.86 18.37
C TYR A 150 -18.06 -1.86 16.88
N TRP A 151 -19.20 -2.41 16.49
CA TRP A 151 -19.61 -2.51 15.07
C TRP A 151 -19.90 -1.17 14.40
N MET A 152 -20.03 -0.09 15.16
CA MET A 152 -20.15 1.26 14.61
C MET A 152 -18.83 2.01 14.62
N ILE A 153 -18.06 1.94 15.71
CA ILE A 153 -16.82 2.71 15.84
C ILE A 153 -15.73 2.22 14.87
N VAL A 154 -15.68 0.92 14.55
CA VAL A 154 -14.69 0.39 13.59
C VAL A 154 -14.89 0.96 12.19
N GLU A 155 -16.13 1.36 11.81
CA GLU A 155 -16.39 1.98 10.52
C GLU A 155 -15.78 3.39 10.40
N CYS A 156 -15.67 4.10 11.51
CA CYS A 156 -15.00 5.41 11.55
C CYS A 156 -13.49 5.30 11.73
N ALA A 157 -13.00 4.13 12.17
CA ALA A 157 -11.62 3.95 12.56
C ALA A 157 -10.67 3.97 11.34
N THR A 158 -9.57 4.70 11.44
CA THR A 158 -8.49 4.59 10.46
C THR A 158 -7.79 3.23 10.55
N MET A 159 -7.08 2.81 9.49
CA MET A 159 -6.29 1.57 9.53
C MET A 159 -5.28 1.56 10.69
N GLY A 160 -4.71 2.72 11.05
CA GLY A 160 -3.82 2.83 12.22
C GLY A 160 -4.54 2.70 13.55
N THR A 161 -5.83 2.98 13.62
CA THR A 161 -6.65 2.74 14.82
C THR A 161 -7.07 1.29 14.93
N LEU A 162 -7.39 0.65 13.79
CA LEU A 162 -7.65 -0.79 13.76
C LEU A 162 -6.41 -1.60 14.19
N GLU A 163 -5.22 -1.22 13.74
CA GLU A 163 -3.94 -1.81 14.17
C GLU A 163 -3.75 -1.65 15.70
N LEU A 164 -3.97 -0.45 16.24
CA LEU A 164 -3.90 -0.19 17.67
C LEU A 164 -4.94 -1.03 18.41
N LEU A 165 -6.20 -1.02 18.00
CA LEU A 165 -7.29 -1.76 18.61
C LEU A 165 -6.98 -3.26 18.65
N PHE A 166 -6.58 -3.85 17.52
CA PHE A 166 -6.14 -5.25 17.46
C PHE A 166 -5.02 -5.55 18.46
N SER A 167 -4.09 -4.62 18.64
CA SER A 167 -2.97 -4.82 19.57
C SER A 167 -3.38 -4.78 21.05
N LYS A 168 -4.57 -4.24 21.36
CA LYS A 168 -5.03 -3.94 22.73
C LYS A 168 -6.22 -4.77 23.19
N VAL A 169 -7.02 -5.34 22.28
CA VAL A 169 -8.09 -6.28 22.64
C VAL A 169 -7.53 -7.54 23.29
N SER A 170 -8.40 -8.35 23.89
CA SER A 170 -8.04 -9.57 24.62
C SER A 170 -7.17 -10.53 23.79
N PRO A 171 -6.34 -11.38 24.41
CA PRO A 171 -5.58 -12.42 23.70
C PRO A 171 -6.47 -13.38 22.91
N SER A 172 -7.65 -13.73 23.42
CA SER A 172 -8.63 -14.59 22.73
C SER A 172 -9.15 -13.95 21.46
N THR A 173 -9.55 -12.68 21.49
CA THR A 173 -9.97 -11.90 20.32
C THR A 173 -8.86 -11.84 19.25
N ARG A 174 -7.61 -11.53 19.66
CA ARG A 174 -6.47 -11.51 18.71
C ARG A 174 -6.24 -12.86 18.07
N THR A 175 -6.33 -13.94 18.84
CA THR A 175 -6.13 -15.29 18.35
C THR A 175 -7.23 -15.66 17.37
N ALA A 176 -8.48 -15.36 17.67
CA ALA A 176 -9.61 -15.65 16.80
C ALA A 176 -9.49 -14.93 15.45
N VAL A 177 -9.21 -13.61 15.46
CA VAL A 177 -9.01 -12.83 14.20
C VAL A 177 -7.83 -13.36 13.39
N ALA A 178 -6.69 -13.66 14.02
CA ALA A 178 -5.52 -14.17 13.33
C ALA A 178 -5.73 -15.59 12.77
N SER A 179 -6.49 -16.42 13.47
CA SER A 179 -6.84 -17.78 13.04
C SER A 179 -7.73 -17.79 11.80
N ASP A 180 -8.69 -16.88 11.69
CA ASP A 180 -9.53 -16.73 10.49
C ASP A 180 -8.67 -16.45 9.24
N LEU A 181 -7.52 -15.79 9.44
CA LEU A 181 -6.58 -15.47 8.37
C LEU A 181 -5.45 -16.51 8.21
N GLY A 182 -5.50 -17.61 8.97
CA GLY A 182 -4.54 -18.71 8.87
C GLY A 182 -3.13 -18.35 9.31
N VAL A 183 -2.96 -17.35 10.21
CA VAL A 183 -1.65 -16.89 10.67
C VAL A 183 -1.58 -16.76 12.20
N LYS A 184 -0.35 -16.77 12.74
CA LYS A 184 -0.13 -16.53 14.16
C LYS A 184 -0.23 -15.03 14.49
N VAL A 185 -0.71 -14.68 15.69
CA VAL A 185 -0.88 -13.30 16.17
C VAL A 185 0.37 -12.42 15.93
N PRO A 186 1.61 -12.85 16.21
CA PRO A 186 2.79 -12.00 15.97
C PRO A 186 3.07 -11.71 14.48
N VAL A 187 2.66 -12.62 13.59
CA VAL A 187 2.75 -12.43 12.13
C VAL A 187 1.69 -11.43 11.68
N PHE A 188 0.43 -11.67 12.06
CA PHE A 188 -0.66 -10.78 11.66
C PHE A 188 -0.48 -9.36 12.20
N LYS A 189 -0.02 -9.21 13.44
CA LYS A 189 0.30 -7.88 14.01
C LYS A 189 1.33 -7.12 13.15
N ASN A 190 2.36 -7.80 12.65
CA ASN A 190 3.31 -7.19 11.72
C ASN A 190 2.66 -6.87 10.37
N TRP A 191 1.86 -7.78 9.84
CA TRP A 191 1.17 -7.59 8.56
C TRP A 191 0.17 -6.42 8.60
N LEU A 192 -0.47 -6.15 9.72
CA LEU A 192 -1.30 -4.95 9.89
C LEU A 192 -0.49 -3.66 9.72
N SER A 193 0.73 -3.61 10.26
CA SER A 193 1.64 -2.47 10.05
C SER A 193 2.04 -2.34 8.58
N VAL A 194 2.33 -3.46 7.91
CA VAL A 194 2.64 -3.50 6.46
C VAL A 194 1.45 -3.00 5.65
N LEU A 195 0.24 -3.52 5.90
CA LEU A 195 -0.99 -3.09 5.19
C LEU A 195 -1.28 -1.61 5.40
N ARG A 196 -1.13 -1.08 6.62
CA ARG A 196 -1.30 0.35 6.91
C ARG A 196 -0.33 1.21 6.09
N VAL A 197 0.95 0.84 6.06
CA VAL A 197 1.96 1.58 5.29
C VAL A 197 1.68 1.47 3.79
N THR A 198 1.27 0.30 3.31
CA THR A 198 0.89 0.06 1.91
C THR A 198 -0.32 0.89 1.51
N ARG A 199 -1.40 0.81 2.30
CA ARG A 199 -2.62 1.60 2.08
C ARG A 199 -2.32 3.10 1.99
N ASN A 200 -1.54 3.63 2.93
CA ASN A 200 -1.15 5.02 2.94
C ASN A 200 -0.29 5.38 1.71
N ALA A 201 0.65 4.54 1.32
CA ALA A 201 1.43 4.75 0.11
C ALA A 201 0.55 4.82 -1.14
N CYS A 202 -0.42 3.92 -1.26
CA CYS A 202 -1.37 3.90 -2.39
C CYS A 202 -2.27 5.15 -2.38
N CYS A 203 -2.87 5.51 -1.25
CA CYS A 203 -3.72 6.69 -1.11
C CYS A 203 -3.00 8.01 -1.38
N HIS A 204 -1.73 8.12 -0.99
CA HIS A 204 -0.92 9.31 -1.25
C HIS A 204 -0.18 9.24 -2.60
N HIS A 205 -0.55 8.30 -3.46
CA HIS A 205 0.04 8.12 -4.79
C HIS A 205 1.57 7.96 -4.77
N SER A 206 2.13 7.42 -3.68
CA SER A 206 3.57 7.16 -3.57
C SER A 206 3.95 5.98 -4.47
N ARG A 207 5.16 6.05 -5.05
CA ARG A 207 5.70 4.98 -5.88
C ARG A 207 5.81 3.67 -5.08
N VAL A 208 5.34 2.56 -5.68
CA VAL A 208 5.48 1.19 -5.16
C VAL A 208 6.46 0.35 -5.99
N TRP A 209 6.61 0.64 -7.27
CA TRP A 209 7.65 0.07 -8.13
C TRP A 209 9.05 0.48 -7.63
N ASN A 210 10.01 -0.43 -7.65
CA ASN A 210 11.37 -0.22 -7.17
C ASN A 210 11.42 0.44 -5.77
N ARG A 211 10.51 0.01 -4.89
CA ARG A 211 10.43 0.49 -3.51
C ARG A 211 11.07 -0.49 -2.54
N GLU A 212 11.80 0.03 -1.60
CA GLU A 212 12.14 -0.65 -0.36
C GLU A 212 11.19 -0.17 0.74
N TRP A 213 10.53 -1.12 1.39
CA TRP A 213 9.55 -0.82 2.42
C TRP A 213 10.25 -0.74 3.77
N GLY A 214 10.03 0.35 4.51
CA GLY A 214 10.58 0.52 5.85
C GLY A 214 9.98 -0.45 6.89
N VAL A 215 8.82 -1.04 6.57
CA VAL A 215 8.21 -2.12 7.36
C VAL A 215 8.12 -3.35 6.47
N CYS A 216 8.97 -4.35 6.77
CA CYS A 216 9.02 -5.60 6.02
C CYS A 216 8.05 -6.63 6.60
N PRO A 217 7.31 -7.39 5.78
CA PRO A 217 6.47 -8.48 6.27
C PRO A 217 7.30 -9.58 6.93
N LYS A 218 6.82 -10.07 8.06
CA LYS A 218 7.30 -11.34 8.62
C LYS A 218 6.81 -12.48 7.73
N ILE A 219 7.74 -13.27 7.25
CA ILE A 219 7.44 -14.41 6.39
C ILE A 219 7.14 -15.61 7.28
N PRO A 220 5.98 -16.27 7.12
CA PRO A 220 5.66 -17.50 7.84
C PRO A 220 6.67 -18.60 7.52
N ASN A 221 7.06 -19.41 8.50
CA ASN A 221 8.00 -20.52 8.27
C ASN A 221 7.50 -21.54 7.23
N ALA A 222 6.19 -21.65 7.05
CA ALA A 222 5.57 -22.49 6.02
C ALA A 222 5.78 -21.98 4.59
N TRP A 223 6.20 -20.72 4.42
CA TRP A 223 6.56 -20.17 3.12
C TRP A 223 8.05 -20.45 2.88
N SER A 224 8.34 -21.42 2.05
CA SER A 224 9.71 -21.86 1.73
C SER A 224 10.45 -20.83 0.87
N TRP A 225 10.63 -19.63 1.38
CA TRP A 225 11.28 -18.54 0.67
C TRP A 225 12.80 -18.59 0.86
N SER A 226 13.52 -18.81 -0.23
CA SER A 226 14.97 -18.69 -0.29
C SER A 226 15.34 -17.57 -1.25
N GLY A 227 16.16 -16.62 -0.80
CA GLY A 227 16.66 -15.53 -1.64
C GLY A 227 15.64 -14.41 -1.98
N VAL A 228 14.43 -14.45 -1.44
CA VAL A 228 13.42 -13.41 -1.68
C VAL A 228 13.61 -12.25 -0.71
N ALA A 229 13.81 -11.05 -1.26
CA ALA A 229 13.94 -9.83 -0.46
C ALA A 229 12.58 -9.40 0.10
N ASN A 230 12.33 -9.62 1.40
CA ASN A 230 11.07 -9.29 2.06
C ASN A 230 10.79 -7.78 2.18
N GLY A 231 11.78 -6.93 1.96
CA GLY A 231 11.63 -5.47 1.87
C GLY A 231 11.11 -4.95 0.53
N ARG A 232 10.91 -5.82 -0.47
CA ARG A 232 10.43 -5.44 -1.80
C ARG A 232 8.93 -5.61 -1.92
N THR A 233 8.34 -4.99 -2.95
CA THR A 233 6.88 -4.97 -3.16
C THR A 233 6.29 -6.37 -3.36
N PHE A 234 7.03 -7.31 -3.94
CA PHE A 234 6.56 -8.69 -4.10
C PHE A 234 6.18 -9.35 -2.76
N ALA A 235 6.95 -9.10 -1.71
CA ALA A 235 6.62 -9.63 -0.38
C ALA A 235 5.28 -9.06 0.16
N VAL A 236 5.00 -7.79 -0.12
CA VAL A 236 3.71 -7.17 0.23
C VAL A 236 2.57 -7.76 -0.60
N LEU A 237 2.78 -7.97 -1.91
CA LEU A 237 1.80 -8.64 -2.79
C LEU A 237 1.48 -10.05 -2.31
N SER A 238 2.48 -10.79 -1.84
CA SER A 238 2.29 -12.15 -1.30
C SER A 238 1.47 -12.16 -0.01
N VAL A 239 1.67 -11.18 0.87
CA VAL A 239 0.81 -10.99 2.07
C VAL A 239 -0.62 -10.69 1.65
N ILE A 240 -0.81 -9.77 0.70
CA ILE A 240 -2.14 -9.40 0.19
C ILE A 240 -2.84 -10.63 -0.39
N TYR A 241 -2.19 -11.38 -1.28
CA TYR A 241 -2.76 -12.58 -1.89
C TYR A 241 -3.15 -13.63 -0.85
N HIS A 242 -2.27 -13.92 0.12
CA HIS A 242 -2.57 -14.85 1.21
C HIS A 242 -3.83 -14.43 1.99
N LEU A 243 -3.94 -13.14 2.33
CA LEU A 243 -5.10 -12.63 3.08
C LEU A 243 -6.38 -12.69 2.25
N LEU A 244 -6.33 -12.29 0.97
CA LEU A 244 -7.48 -12.42 0.07
C LEU A 244 -7.97 -13.87 -0.04
N ALA A 245 -7.05 -14.84 -0.11
CA ALA A 245 -7.40 -16.26 -0.17
C ALA A 245 -8.10 -16.80 1.09
N ARG A 246 -8.08 -16.04 2.19
CA ARG A 246 -8.75 -16.38 3.46
C ARG A 246 -10.08 -15.65 3.67
N ILE A 247 -10.35 -14.61 2.88
CA ILE A 247 -11.53 -13.76 3.09
C ILE A 247 -12.62 -13.92 2.02
N GLY A 248 -12.47 -14.85 1.09
CA GLY A 248 -13.48 -15.17 0.07
C GLY A 248 -12.88 -15.40 -1.32
N ASP A 249 -13.71 -15.26 -2.35
CA ASP A 249 -13.41 -15.65 -3.73
C ASP A 249 -12.60 -14.60 -4.53
N ALA A 250 -12.10 -13.56 -3.87
CA ALA A 250 -11.42 -12.45 -4.54
C ALA A 250 -9.96 -12.72 -4.91
N ALA A 251 -9.33 -13.76 -4.34
CA ALA A 251 -7.89 -14.01 -4.50
C ALA A 251 -7.51 -14.38 -5.94
N GLU A 252 -8.20 -15.34 -6.55
CA GLU A 252 -7.86 -15.79 -7.91
C GLU A 252 -8.15 -14.72 -9.00
N PRO A 253 -9.29 -14.00 -8.99
CA PRO A 253 -9.49 -12.87 -9.89
C PRO A 253 -8.40 -11.80 -9.72
N TRP A 254 -8.07 -11.41 -8.49
CA TRP A 254 -7.02 -10.44 -8.21
C TRP A 254 -5.63 -10.91 -8.68
N ARG A 255 -5.32 -12.20 -8.47
CA ARG A 255 -4.10 -12.82 -9.00
C ARG A 255 -4.06 -12.75 -10.52
N GLY A 256 -5.15 -13.07 -11.20
CA GLY A 256 -5.26 -12.99 -12.66
C GLY A 256 -5.00 -11.57 -13.19
N GLU A 257 -5.53 -10.54 -12.52
CA GLU A 257 -5.25 -9.14 -12.85
C GLU A 257 -3.77 -8.78 -12.63
N LEU A 258 -3.15 -9.26 -11.55
CA LEU A 258 -1.72 -9.05 -11.30
C LEU A 258 -0.85 -9.73 -12.36
N GLU A 259 -1.17 -10.97 -12.75
CA GLU A 259 -0.46 -11.71 -13.79
C GLU A 259 -0.60 -11.02 -15.15
N SER A 260 -1.80 -10.54 -15.50
CA SER A 260 -2.06 -9.76 -16.70
C SER A 260 -1.26 -8.45 -16.69
N LEU A 261 -1.21 -7.75 -15.55
CA LEU A 261 -0.40 -6.55 -15.41
C LEU A 261 1.09 -6.84 -15.64
N PHE A 262 1.61 -7.93 -15.09
CA PHE A 262 3.01 -8.31 -15.27
C PHE A 262 3.31 -8.69 -16.74
N GLU A 263 2.38 -9.33 -17.42
CA GLU A 263 2.53 -9.66 -18.84
C GLU A 263 2.45 -8.43 -19.74
N ASP A 264 1.48 -7.54 -19.53
CA ASP A 264 1.34 -6.28 -20.27
C ASP A 264 2.60 -5.41 -20.19
N PHE A 265 3.34 -5.51 -19.08
CA PHE A 265 4.53 -4.70 -18.77
C PHE A 265 5.81 -5.54 -18.59
N ARG A 266 5.92 -6.68 -19.28
CA ARG A 266 7.08 -7.58 -19.20
C ARG A 266 8.43 -6.94 -19.53
N ASP A 267 8.39 -5.83 -20.27
CA ASP A 267 9.55 -4.99 -20.62
C ASP A 267 10.10 -4.19 -19.42
N ILE A 268 9.30 -4.00 -18.37
CA ILE A 268 9.68 -3.24 -17.17
C ILE A 268 10.34 -4.14 -16.15
N GLY A 269 11.21 -4.95 -16.30
CA GLY A 269 11.94 -5.75 -15.33
C GLY A 269 11.27 -5.96 -13.97
N LEU A 270 10.64 -7.12 -13.75
CA LEU A 270 9.95 -7.46 -12.51
C LEU A 270 10.90 -7.60 -11.29
N ASP A 271 12.21 -7.66 -11.53
CA ASP A 271 13.27 -7.59 -10.52
C ASP A 271 13.15 -6.33 -9.66
N LYS A 272 12.71 -5.21 -10.25
CA LYS A 272 12.47 -3.95 -9.54
C LYS A 272 11.27 -3.99 -8.59
N VAL A 273 10.36 -4.92 -8.79
CA VAL A 273 9.27 -5.24 -7.86
C VAL A 273 9.73 -6.25 -6.81
N GLY A 274 10.80 -6.97 -7.10
CA GLY A 274 11.36 -8.06 -6.29
C GLY A 274 10.71 -9.41 -6.57
N VAL A 275 10.10 -9.59 -7.75
CA VAL A 275 9.48 -10.85 -8.18
C VAL A 275 10.59 -11.84 -8.54
N PRO A 276 10.70 -13.00 -7.85
CA PRO A 276 11.69 -14.02 -8.18
C PRO A 276 11.25 -14.84 -9.39
N SER A 277 12.21 -15.47 -10.08
CA SER A 277 11.89 -16.50 -11.06
C SER A 277 11.14 -17.66 -10.39
N GLY A 278 10.16 -18.26 -11.08
CA GLY A 278 9.36 -19.38 -10.56
C GLY A 278 8.41 -18.99 -9.39
N TRP A 279 8.12 -17.72 -9.18
CA TRP A 279 7.28 -17.25 -8.07
C TRP A 279 5.90 -17.92 -8.00
N ARG A 280 5.36 -18.38 -9.13
CA ARG A 280 4.06 -19.05 -9.19
C ARG A 280 4.03 -20.38 -8.45
N ASP A 281 5.19 -21.02 -8.30
CA ASP A 281 5.34 -22.29 -7.60
C ASP A 281 5.70 -22.10 -6.12
N MET A 282 5.87 -20.86 -5.69
CA MET A 282 6.21 -20.51 -4.31
C MET A 282 4.95 -20.27 -3.48
N THR A 283 4.95 -20.71 -2.21
CA THR A 283 3.88 -20.33 -1.27
C THR A 283 3.92 -18.81 -1.01
N PRO A 284 2.77 -18.09 -1.02
CA PRO A 284 1.39 -18.60 -1.11
C PRO A 284 0.84 -18.72 -2.52
N TRP A 285 1.63 -18.52 -3.57
CA TRP A 285 1.21 -18.43 -4.96
C TRP A 285 0.98 -19.79 -5.64
N SER A 286 1.63 -20.85 -5.12
CA SER A 286 1.41 -22.20 -5.64
C SER A 286 -0.06 -22.59 -5.46
N ARG A 287 -0.67 -23.09 -6.54
CA ARG A 287 -2.00 -23.72 -6.44
C ARG A 287 -1.79 -25.03 -5.69
N SER A 288 -2.44 -25.19 -4.54
CA SER A 288 -2.60 -26.52 -3.94
C SER A 288 -3.43 -27.35 -4.91
N GLU A 289 -2.88 -28.46 -5.36
CA GLU A 289 -3.63 -29.47 -6.08
C GLU A 289 -4.81 -29.99 -5.26
#